data_c216e9972acac2923412a230306bad33
#
_entry.id   c216e9972acac2923412a230306bad33
#
_cell.length_a   1.000
_cell.length_b   1.000
_cell.length_c   1.000
_cell.angle_alpha   90.00
_cell.angle_beta   90.00
_cell.angle_gamma   90.00
#
_symmetry.space_group_name_H-M   'P 1'
#
loop_
_entity.id
_entity.type
_entity.pdbx_description
1 polymer ?
#
loop_
_entity_poly.entity_id
_entity_poly.type
_entity_poly.pdbx_seq_one_letter_code
_entity_poly.pdbx_strand_id
1 'polypeptide(L)'
;IPTQGQGRPDVIASASASRDLVTSMPLEIGDVYGQLDWIAPPDIPSADRLDTAIVGNGYVLPGAEHWVLGSTYEQTPWPPATATEHNITSNQRFLGDGPIEPVRYQRAARCVSSDRDPVIGKVDEHTWVSAAHGSMGSSSAPFAASLIVSDVLGWIPPASPRALASAAPDRFIERQARRGVKKIGV
;
A
#
# COMPACT_ATOMS: atom_id res chain seq x y z
N ILE A 1 -26.00 -16.68 6.17
CA ILE A 1 -27.08 -15.84 5.60
C ILE A 1 -27.52 -14.94 6.73
N PRO A 2 -27.43 -13.58 6.59
CA PRO A 2 -27.87 -12.66 7.63
C PRO A 2 -29.35 -12.94 7.98
N THR A 3 -29.63 -13.04 9.25
CA THR A 3 -30.99 -13.17 9.74
C THR A 3 -31.78 -11.88 9.47
N GLN A 4 -33.08 -12.01 9.11
CA GLN A 4 -33.95 -10.84 8.91
C GLN A 4 -33.88 -9.91 10.13
N GLY A 5 -33.43 -8.67 9.93
CA GLY A 5 -33.28 -7.64 10.98
C GLY A 5 -31.87 -7.04 11.13
N GLN A 6 -30.84 -7.64 10.56
CA GLN A 6 -29.51 -7.02 10.52
C GLN A 6 -29.40 -6.10 9.29
N GLY A 7 -29.00 -4.85 9.50
CA GLY A 7 -28.71 -3.92 8.42
C GLY A 7 -27.70 -4.51 7.44
N ARG A 8 -27.71 -4.01 6.21
CA ARG A 8 -26.74 -4.44 5.18
C ARG A 8 -25.32 -4.06 5.64
N PRO A 9 -24.33 -4.98 5.61
CA PRO A 9 -22.96 -4.65 5.95
C PRO A 9 -22.37 -3.72 4.89
N ASP A 10 -21.72 -2.64 5.33
CA ASP A 10 -21.00 -1.72 4.47
C ASP A 10 -19.48 -1.94 4.62
N VAL A 11 -18.76 -1.89 3.50
CA VAL A 11 -17.31 -2.03 3.49
C VAL A 11 -16.67 -0.78 2.86
N ILE A 12 -15.88 -0.06 3.65
CA ILE A 12 -15.11 1.08 3.20
C ILE A 12 -13.74 0.59 2.73
N ALA A 13 -13.50 0.63 1.42
CA ALA A 13 -12.26 0.21 0.78
C ALA A 13 -11.70 1.33 -0.14
N SER A 14 -11.62 2.56 0.39
CA SER A 14 -11.37 3.79 -0.36
C SER A 14 -9.96 4.33 -0.17
N ALA A 15 -8.99 3.46 0.15
CA ALA A 15 -7.59 3.84 0.42
C ALA A 15 -7.51 5.00 1.44
N SER A 16 -6.83 6.11 1.12
CA SER A 16 -6.64 7.23 2.05
C SER A 16 -7.94 7.96 2.38
N ALA A 17 -8.93 7.95 1.49
CA ALA A 17 -10.24 8.53 1.76
C ALA A 17 -11.01 7.76 2.87
N SER A 18 -10.60 6.53 3.19
CA SER A 18 -11.18 5.79 4.31
C SER A 18 -11.02 6.52 5.64
N ARG A 19 -9.98 7.36 5.81
CA ARG A 19 -9.78 8.18 7.00
C ARG A 19 -10.92 9.15 7.25
N ASP A 20 -11.45 9.73 6.18
CA ASP A 20 -12.50 10.75 6.29
C ASP A 20 -13.91 10.13 6.28
N LEU A 21 -14.04 8.91 5.75
CA LEU A 21 -15.28 8.15 5.72
C LEU A 21 -15.55 7.38 7.02
N VAL A 22 -14.51 6.93 7.72
CA VAL A 22 -14.63 6.29 9.03
C VAL A 22 -14.65 7.36 10.10
N THR A 23 -15.84 7.66 10.64
CA THR A 23 -16.02 8.70 11.66
C THR A 23 -16.12 8.16 13.09
N SER A 24 -16.31 6.86 13.24
CA SER A 24 -16.48 6.18 14.54
C SER A 24 -15.19 6.06 15.35
N MET A 25 -14.03 6.09 14.67
CA MET A 25 -12.72 6.00 15.31
C MET A 25 -11.63 6.63 14.44
N PRO A 26 -10.51 7.09 15.04
CA PRO A 26 -9.39 7.62 14.29
C PRO A 26 -8.65 6.50 13.55
N LEU A 27 -8.33 6.71 12.27
CA LEU A 27 -7.42 5.86 11.51
C LEU A 27 -6.11 6.61 11.29
N GLU A 28 -4.99 6.06 11.77
CA GLU A 28 -3.65 6.61 11.53
C GLU A 28 -3.13 6.14 10.16
N ILE A 29 -3.77 6.61 9.09
CA ILE A 29 -3.40 6.32 7.71
C ILE A 29 -3.06 7.60 6.94
N GLY A 30 -2.20 7.48 5.95
CA GLY A 30 -1.77 8.60 5.12
C GLY A 30 -1.21 8.14 3.79
N ASP A 31 -0.76 9.11 2.99
CA ASP A 31 -0.23 8.88 1.66
C ASP A 31 1.29 8.83 1.66
N VAL A 32 1.83 7.88 0.92
CA VAL A 32 3.23 7.85 0.49
C VAL A 32 3.24 7.84 -1.02
N TYR A 33 3.83 8.88 -1.59
CA TYR A 33 3.89 9.06 -3.03
C TYR A 33 5.00 8.24 -3.64
N GLY A 34 4.86 7.89 -4.91
CA GLY A 34 5.87 7.17 -5.63
C GLY A 34 5.74 7.33 -7.13
N GLN A 35 6.89 7.24 -7.81
CA GLN A 35 6.99 7.30 -9.25
C GLN A 35 7.62 6.03 -9.81
N LEU A 36 7.09 5.59 -10.95
CA LEU A 36 7.68 4.60 -11.84
C LEU A 36 8.11 5.31 -13.11
N ASP A 37 9.25 4.93 -13.66
CA ASP A 37 9.75 5.41 -14.94
C ASP A 37 9.88 4.25 -15.91
N TRP A 38 9.40 4.44 -17.13
CA TRP A 38 9.62 3.53 -18.26
C TRP A 38 10.77 4.06 -19.08
N ILE A 39 11.74 3.22 -19.34
CA ILE A 39 12.91 3.52 -20.18
C ILE A 39 12.96 2.59 -21.37
N ALA A 40 13.62 2.97 -22.45
CA ALA A 40 14.04 2.03 -23.48
C ALA A 40 14.98 0.99 -22.86
N PRO A 41 14.98 -0.28 -23.34
CA PRO A 41 15.95 -1.26 -22.86
C PRO A 41 17.37 -0.71 -23.03
N PRO A 42 18.22 -0.72 -21.99
CA PRO A 42 19.56 -0.18 -22.08
C PRO A 42 20.42 -1.01 -23.04
N ASP A 43 21.38 -0.34 -23.70
CA ASP A 43 22.36 -0.99 -24.56
C ASP A 43 23.46 -1.61 -23.69
N ILE A 44 23.24 -2.82 -23.25
CA ILE A 44 24.17 -3.61 -22.42
C ILE A 44 24.49 -4.93 -23.11
N PRO A 45 25.70 -5.52 -22.88
CA PRO A 45 26.05 -6.82 -23.42
C PRO A 45 24.99 -7.88 -23.10
N SER A 46 24.76 -8.79 -24.04
CA SER A 46 23.73 -9.84 -23.88
C SER A 46 23.96 -10.72 -22.64
N ALA A 47 25.21 -10.89 -22.22
CA ALA A 47 25.58 -11.64 -21.02
C ALA A 47 25.15 -10.95 -19.71
N ASP A 48 25.00 -9.62 -19.74
CA ASP A 48 24.62 -8.81 -18.57
C ASP A 48 23.14 -8.42 -18.60
N ARG A 49 22.39 -8.86 -19.62
CA ARG A 49 20.98 -8.56 -19.80
C ARG A 49 20.15 -9.22 -18.73
N LEU A 50 19.34 -8.41 -18.07
CA LEU A 50 18.37 -8.92 -17.10
C LEU A 50 17.22 -9.64 -17.82
N ASP A 51 16.88 -10.82 -17.37
CA ASP A 51 15.72 -11.61 -17.79
C ASP A 51 14.65 -11.75 -16.70
N THR A 52 14.95 -11.25 -15.50
CA THR A 52 14.08 -11.30 -14.33
C THR A 52 14.07 -9.99 -13.57
N ALA A 53 13.03 -9.79 -12.76
CA ALA A 53 12.91 -8.62 -11.88
C ALA A 53 14.02 -8.60 -10.84
N ILE A 54 14.64 -7.45 -10.65
CA ILE A 54 15.64 -7.21 -9.60
C ILE A 54 15.05 -6.22 -8.59
N VAL A 55 15.20 -6.51 -7.31
CA VAL A 55 14.77 -5.64 -6.21
C VAL A 55 15.96 -5.36 -5.30
N GLY A 56 16.13 -4.09 -4.92
CA GLY A 56 17.20 -3.63 -4.03
C GLY A 56 16.86 -2.28 -3.43
N ASN A 57 17.71 -1.26 -3.60
CA ASN A 57 17.41 0.13 -3.23
C ASN A 57 16.29 0.76 -4.09
N GLY A 58 16.02 0.18 -5.21
CA GLY A 58 14.92 0.35 -6.12
C GLY A 58 14.57 -1.01 -6.69
N TYR A 59 13.91 -1.01 -7.84
CA TYR A 59 13.71 -2.23 -8.62
C TYR A 59 13.76 -1.94 -10.13
N VAL A 60 14.16 -2.96 -10.86
CA VAL A 60 14.15 -2.99 -12.32
C VAL A 60 13.28 -4.16 -12.77
N LEU A 61 12.30 -3.87 -13.61
CA LEU A 61 11.47 -4.87 -14.28
C LEU A 61 11.83 -4.85 -15.76
N PRO A 62 12.64 -5.80 -16.24
CA PRO A 62 12.99 -5.87 -17.65
C PRO A 62 11.78 -6.29 -18.48
N GLY A 63 11.68 -5.73 -19.67
CA GLY A 63 10.66 -6.06 -20.66
C GLY A 63 11.22 -5.91 -22.07
N ALA A 64 10.51 -6.46 -23.05
CA ALA A 64 10.99 -6.47 -24.44
C ALA A 64 11.02 -5.07 -25.06
N GLU A 65 10.00 -4.26 -24.81
CA GLU A 65 9.89 -2.92 -25.38
C GLU A 65 10.36 -1.83 -24.42
N HIS A 66 10.13 -2.01 -23.12
CA HIS A 66 10.48 -1.04 -22.09
C HIS A 66 10.90 -1.76 -20.81
N TRP A 67 11.84 -1.17 -20.11
CA TRP A 67 12.13 -1.52 -18.73
C TRP A 67 11.42 -0.54 -17.79
N VAL A 68 11.01 -1.02 -16.62
CA VAL A 68 10.40 -0.18 -15.58
C VAL A 68 11.35 -0.04 -14.42
N LEU A 69 11.67 1.20 -14.08
CA LEU A 69 12.46 1.56 -12.92
C LEU A 69 11.54 2.07 -11.81
N GLY A 70 11.81 1.71 -10.60
CA GLY A 70 11.04 2.18 -9.46
C GLY A 70 11.65 1.83 -8.12
N SER A 71 10.96 2.23 -7.11
CA SER A 71 10.05 3.37 -7.06
C SER A 71 10.51 4.34 -6.00
N THR A 72 10.20 5.59 -6.17
CA THR A 72 10.38 6.54 -5.07
C THR A 72 9.43 6.25 -3.92
N TYR A 73 9.79 6.71 -2.71
CA TYR A 73 8.97 6.67 -1.49
C TYR A 73 9.02 8.06 -0.85
N GLU A 74 8.03 8.88 -1.18
CA GLU A 74 8.02 10.30 -0.88
C GLU A 74 6.95 10.62 0.15
N GLN A 75 7.34 11.25 1.26
CA GLN A 75 6.37 11.77 2.25
C GLN A 75 5.66 13.02 1.70
N THR A 76 6.36 13.80 0.91
CA THR A 76 5.84 14.95 0.17
C THR A 76 6.20 14.76 -1.30
N PRO A 77 5.27 15.01 -2.23
CA PRO A 77 5.52 14.77 -3.65
C PRO A 77 6.74 15.54 -4.17
N TRP A 78 7.70 14.84 -4.76
CA TRP A 78 8.84 15.46 -5.44
C TRP A 78 8.46 15.95 -6.84
N PRO A 79 9.22 16.88 -7.42
CA PRO A 79 9.14 17.16 -8.85
C PRO A 79 9.41 15.87 -9.66
N PRO A 80 8.67 15.61 -10.76
CA PRO A 80 8.83 14.37 -11.53
C PRO A 80 10.26 14.13 -12.01
N ALA A 81 10.98 15.17 -12.43
CA ALA A 81 12.38 15.05 -12.87
C ALA A 81 13.31 14.55 -11.73
N THR A 82 13.12 15.06 -10.52
CA THR A 82 13.88 14.61 -9.34
C THR A 82 13.58 13.15 -9.00
N ALA A 83 12.31 12.74 -9.10
CA ALA A 83 11.91 11.35 -8.89
C ALA A 83 12.51 10.41 -9.94
N THR A 84 12.54 10.83 -11.20
CA THR A 84 13.18 10.09 -12.29
C THR A 84 14.69 9.95 -12.06
N GLU A 85 15.38 11.04 -11.73
CA GLU A 85 16.81 11.01 -11.42
C GLU A 85 17.14 10.05 -10.27
N HIS A 86 16.31 10.06 -9.22
CA HIS A 86 16.42 9.13 -8.11
C HIS A 86 16.27 7.68 -8.56
N ASN A 87 15.24 7.37 -9.37
CA ASN A 87 15.01 6.01 -9.88
C ASN A 87 16.14 5.51 -10.76
N ILE A 88 16.70 6.37 -11.63
CA ILE A 88 17.87 6.04 -12.45
C ILE A 88 19.08 5.77 -11.56
N THR A 89 19.43 6.70 -10.68
CA THR A 89 20.60 6.61 -9.79
C THR A 89 20.54 5.36 -8.90
N SER A 90 19.39 5.06 -8.33
CA SER A 90 19.19 3.89 -7.46
C SER A 90 19.38 2.55 -8.19
N ASN A 91 19.23 2.55 -9.51
CA ASN A 91 19.30 1.36 -10.34
C ASN A 91 20.50 1.36 -11.31
N GLN A 92 21.38 2.39 -11.25
CA GLN A 92 22.46 2.63 -12.22
C GLN A 92 23.32 1.38 -12.53
N ARG A 93 23.62 0.57 -11.51
CA ARG A 93 24.43 -0.65 -11.65
C ARG A 93 23.85 -1.68 -12.64
N PHE A 94 22.57 -1.56 -13.01
CA PHE A 94 21.87 -2.47 -13.93
C PHE A 94 21.63 -1.84 -15.30
N LEU A 95 21.97 -0.56 -15.48
CA LEU A 95 21.60 0.22 -16.66
C LEU A 95 22.78 0.45 -17.61
N GLY A 96 24.01 0.07 -17.20
CA GLY A 96 25.23 0.38 -17.95
C GLY A 96 25.63 1.87 -17.84
N ASP A 97 26.63 2.27 -18.63
CA ASP A 97 27.24 3.61 -18.56
C ASP A 97 26.64 4.60 -19.58
N GLY A 98 25.68 4.15 -20.40
CA GLY A 98 25.04 4.98 -21.40
C GLY A 98 24.01 5.96 -20.81
N PRO A 99 23.63 7.00 -21.57
CA PRO A 99 22.56 7.89 -21.18
C PRO A 99 21.23 7.14 -21.11
N ILE A 100 20.50 7.34 -20.01
CA ILE A 100 19.17 6.76 -19.82
C ILE A 100 18.12 7.86 -19.98
N GLU A 101 17.28 7.73 -20.99
CA GLU A 101 16.17 8.64 -21.23
C GLU A 101 14.85 7.97 -20.91
N PRO A 102 14.07 8.51 -19.97
CA PRO A 102 12.73 8.02 -19.67
C PRO A 102 11.79 8.27 -20.84
N VAL A 103 11.04 7.26 -21.22
CA VAL A 103 9.98 7.34 -22.24
C VAL A 103 8.72 7.95 -21.65
N ARG A 104 8.39 7.56 -20.42
CA ARG A 104 7.24 8.06 -19.66
C ARG A 104 7.42 7.78 -18.17
N TYR A 105 6.64 8.45 -17.36
CA TYR A 105 6.52 8.12 -15.93
C TYR A 105 5.05 8.01 -15.51
N GLN A 106 4.82 7.38 -14.38
CA GLN A 106 3.53 7.33 -13.70
C GLN A 106 3.72 7.56 -12.21
N ARG A 107 2.84 8.36 -11.64
CA ARG A 107 2.84 8.65 -10.20
C ARG A 107 1.57 8.14 -9.56
N ALA A 108 1.70 7.69 -8.31
CA ALA A 108 0.58 7.26 -7.49
C ALA A 108 0.87 7.54 -6.01
N ALA A 109 -0.21 7.68 -5.24
CA ALA A 109 -0.15 7.66 -3.79
C ALA A 109 -0.49 6.25 -3.28
N ARG A 110 0.31 5.75 -2.34
CA ARG A 110 0.04 4.51 -1.61
C ARG A 110 -0.54 4.89 -0.26
N CYS A 111 -1.71 4.39 0.05
CA CYS A 111 -2.26 4.49 1.39
C CYS A 111 -1.50 3.54 2.32
N VAL A 112 -0.93 4.09 3.38
CA VAL A 112 -0.18 3.34 4.40
C VAL A 112 -0.64 3.75 5.80
N SER A 113 -0.58 2.82 6.74
CA SER A 113 -0.78 3.11 8.15
C SER A 113 0.52 3.59 8.81
N SER A 114 0.42 4.22 9.98
CA SER A 114 1.58 4.68 10.76
C SER A 114 2.51 3.54 11.21
N ASP A 115 2.03 2.30 11.25
CA ASP A 115 2.78 1.09 11.63
C ASP A 115 3.12 0.18 10.45
N ARG A 116 2.68 0.53 9.25
CA ARG A 116 2.87 -0.25 8.03
C ARG A 116 2.02 -1.51 7.91
N ASP A 117 1.23 -1.87 8.92
CA ASP A 117 0.28 -2.97 8.82
C ASP A 117 -1.03 -2.50 8.15
N PRO A 118 -1.70 -3.34 7.34
CA PRO A 118 -3.00 -2.99 6.76
C PRO A 118 -4.04 -2.73 7.87
N VAL A 119 -5.07 -1.97 7.53
CA VAL A 119 -6.20 -1.68 8.41
C VAL A 119 -7.40 -2.47 7.93
N ILE A 120 -7.76 -3.51 8.69
CA ILE A 120 -8.79 -4.47 8.29
C ILE A 120 -9.65 -4.81 9.50
N GLY A 121 -10.95 -4.61 9.38
CA GLY A 121 -11.88 -5.04 10.41
C GLY A 121 -13.05 -4.09 10.62
N LYS A 122 -13.80 -4.37 11.65
CA LYS A 122 -15.02 -3.66 12.02
C LYS A 122 -14.71 -2.30 12.64
N VAL A 123 -15.41 -1.26 12.21
CA VAL A 123 -15.25 0.11 12.70
C VAL A 123 -16.49 0.61 13.44
N ASP A 124 -17.65 0.05 13.14
CA ASP A 124 -18.90 0.23 13.89
C ASP A 124 -19.82 -1.01 13.73
N GLU A 125 -21.09 -0.93 14.17
CA GLU A 125 -22.00 -2.07 14.22
C GLU A 125 -22.22 -2.76 12.87
N HIS A 126 -22.19 -1.98 11.76
CA HIS A 126 -22.52 -2.47 10.41
C HIS A 126 -21.45 -2.15 9.37
N THR A 127 -20.33 -1.53 9.77
CA THR A 127 -19.30 -1.05 8.85
C THR A 127 -17.93 -1.69 9.11
N TRP A 128 -17.29 -2.10 8.05
CA TRP A 128 -15.91 -2.62 8.03
C TRP A 128 -15.02 -1.72 7.19
N VAL A 129 -13.73 -1.73 7.47
CA VAL A 129 -12.71 -1.05 6.67
C VAL A 129 -11.70 -2.05 6.12
N SER A 130 -11.23 -1.78 4.89
CA SER A 130 -10.11 -2.48 4.25
C SER A 130 -9.24 -1.42 3.57
N ALA A 131 -8.17 -0.99 4.23
CA ALA A 131 -7.34 0.11 3.79
C ALA A 131 -5.87 -0.07 4.17
N ALA A 132 -5.03 0.86 3.74
CA ALA A 132 -3.61 0.94 4.10
C ALA A 132 -2.78 -0.32 3.74
N HIS A 133 -3.11 -0.97 2.65
CA HIS A 133 -2.39 -2.16 2.16
C HIS A 133 -0.97 -1.84 1.67
N GLY A 134 -0.62 -0.57 1.50
CA GLY A 134 0.69 -0.13 1.04
C GLY A 134 1.07 -0.73 -0.32
N SER A 135 2.30 -1.23 -0.42
CA SER A 135 2.80 -1.90 -1.63
C SER A 135 2.36 -3.37 -1.75
N MET A 136 1.74 -3.93 -0.71
CA MET A 136 1.33 -5.34 -0.66
C MET A 136 -0.14 -5.56 -1.02
N GLY A 137 -0.81 -4.56 -1.60
CA GLY A 137 -2.25 -4.59 -1.84
C GLY A 137 -2.71 -5.79 -2.68
N SER A 138 -1.96 -6.19 -3.69
CA SER A 138 -2.31 -7.33 -4.55
C SER A 138 -2.39 -8.68 -3.79
N SER A 139 -1.61 -8.84 -2.73
CA SER A 139 -1.60 -10.05 -1.90
C SER A 139 -2.46 -9.91 -0.64
N SER A 140 -2.47 -8.73 -0.02
CA SER A 140 -3.17 -8.52 1.26
C SER A 140 -4.66 -8.20 1.10
N ALA A 141 -5.10 -7.59 -0.01
CA ALA A 141 -6.52 -7.24 -0.20
C ALA A 141 -7.45 -8.47 -0.33
N PRO A 142 -7.12 -9.54 -1.08
CA PRO A 142 -7.93 -10.75 -1.09
C PRO A 142 -8.02 -11.42 0.28
N PHE A 143 -6.92 -11.40 1.04
CA PHE A 143 -6.91 -11.90 2.41
C PHE A 143 -7.79 -11.05 3.34
N ALA A 144 -7.72 -9.72 3.22
CA ALA A 144 -8.59 -8.80 3.96
C ALA A 144 -10.08 -9.05 3.67
N ALA A 145 -10.43 -9.28 2.40
CA ALA A 145 -11.79 -9.64 2.04
C ALA A 145 -12.25 -10.93 2.74
N SER A 146 -11.38 -11.95 2.82
CA SER A 146 -11.69 -13.19 3.52
C SER A 146 -11.91 -12.97 5.03
N LEU A 147 -11.14 -12.09 5.66
CA LEU A 147 -11.33 -11.73 7.08
C LEU A 147 -12.66 -11.04 7.32
N ILE A 148 -12.99 -10.04 6.50
CA ILE A 148 -14.24 -9.28 6.61
C ILE A 148 -15.44 -10.21 6.39
N VAL A 149 -15.42 -11.05 5.36
CA VAL A 149 -16.48 -12.02 5.08
C VAL A 149 -16.66 -13.00 6.24
N SER A 150 -15.56 -13.47 6.83
CA SER A 150 -15.64 -14.37 7.99
C SER A 150 -16.30 -13.70 9.18
N ASP A 151 -15.96 -12.43 9.46
CA ASP A 151 -16.57 -11.67 10.56
C ASP A 151 -18.05 -11.40 10.31
N VAL A 152 -18.43 -10.97 9.10
CA VAL A 152 -19.83 -10.72 8.70
C VAL A 152 -20.69 -11.98 8.81
N LEU A 153 -20.14 -13.14 8.47
CA LEU A 153 -20.86 -14.42 8.47
C LEU A 153 -20.74 -15.20 9.79
N GLY A 154 -19.97 -14.69 10.76
CA GLY A 154 -19.69 -15.38 12.01
C GLY A 154 -18.85 -16.65 11.83
N TRP A 155 -18.01 -16.69 10.81
CA TRP A 155 -17.09 -17.80 10.55
C TRP A 155 -15.77 -17.63 11.31
N ILE A 156 -15.03 -18.72 11.46
CA ILE A 156 -13.68 -18.68 12.00
C ILE A 156 -12.78 -17.97 10.98
N PRO A 157 -12.14 -16.84 11.34
CA PRO A 157 -11.27 -16.12 10.43
C PRO A 157 -10.02 -16.95 10.09
N PRO A 158 -9.53 -16.91 8.85
CA PRO A 158 -8.34 -17.66 8.41
C PRO A 158 -7.03 -16.97 8.84
N ALA A 159 -6.95 -16.55 10.11
CA ALA A 159 -5.80 -15.82 10.66
C ALA A 159 -5.60 -16.12 12.14
N SER A 160 -4.36 -15.98 12.61
CA SER A 160 -4.07 -16.08 14.03
C SER A 160 -4.61 -14.86 14.80
N PRO A 161 -4.90 -15.00 16.11
CA PRO A 161 -5.32 -13.87 16.93
C PRO A 161 -4.34 -12.68 16.89
N ARG A 162 -3.05 -12.97 16.79
CA ARG A 162 -2.01 -11.94 16.67
C ARG A 162 -2.12 -11.16 15.35
N ALA A 163 -2.34 -11.86 14.24
CA ALA A 163 -2.50 -11.22 12.94
C ALA A 163 -3.79 -10.38 12.88
N LEU A 164 -4.88 -10.87 13.47
CA LEU A 164 -6.11 -10.11 13.60
C LEU A 164 -5.91 -8.83 14.41
N ALA A 165 -5.27 -8.93 15.58
CA ALA A 165 -4.99 -7.77 16.43
C ALA A 165 -4.05 -6.75 15.76
N SER A 166 -3.06 -7.19 14.96
CA SER A 166 -2.17 -6.27 14.25
C SER A 166 -2.87 -5.54 13.09
N ALA A 167 -3.92 -6.12 12.52
CA ALA A 167 -4.69 -5.50 11.45
C ALA A 167 -5.90 -4.69 11.95
N ALA A 168 -6.37 -4.94 13.16
CA ALA A 168 -7.59 -4.35 13.70
C ALA A 168 -7.55 -2.81 13.76
N PRO A 169 -8.62 -2.10 13.38
CA PRO A 169 -8.66 -0.63 13.36
C PRO A 169 -8.52 -0.01 14.76
N ASP A 170 -9.04 -0.66 15.80
CA ASP A 170 -9.02 -0.19 17.19
C ASP A 170 -7.62 -0.17 17.82
N ARG A 171 -6.64 -0.83 17.21
CA ARG A 171 -5.23 -0.76 17.63
C ARG A 171 -4.69 0.68 17.70
N PHE A 172 -5.24 1.60 16.91
CA PHE A 172 -4.87 3.01 16.95
C PHE A 172 -5.38 3.70 18.21
N ILE A 173 -6.57 3.34 18.69
CA ILE A 173 -7.13 3.85 19.96
C ILE A 173 -6.22 3.44 21.11
N GLU A 174 -5.84 2.18 21.19
CA GLU A 174 -4.95 1.67 22.23
C GLU A 174 -3.56 2.34 22.18
N ARG A 175 -3.05 2.57 20.96
CA ARG A 175 -1.77 3.24 20.76
C ARG A 175 -1.81 4.71 21.19
N GLN A 176 -2.86 5.43 20.86
CA GLN A 176 -3.06 6.82 21.30
C GLN A 176 -3.19 6.91 22.82
N ALA A 177 -3.93 6.00 23.43
CA ALA A 177 -4.04 5.92 24.89
C ALA A 177 -2.66 5.70 25.56
N ARG A 178 -1.84 4.81 25.01
CA ARG A 178 -0.46 4.57 25.51
C ARG A 178 0.46 5.78 25.33
N ARG A 179 0.25 6.60 24.31
CA ARG A 179 1.02 7.84 24.07
C ARG A 179 0.54 9.04 24.90
N GLY A 180 -0.48 8.89 25.73
CA GLY A 180 -1.05 9.96 26.55
C GLY A 180 -1.84 11.01 25.76
N VAL A 181 -2.20 10.73 24.52
CA VAL A 181 -3.07 11.60 23.72
C VAL A 181 -4.47 11.56 24.32
N LYS A 182 -4.95 12.69 24.87
CA LYS A 182 -6.33 12.81 25.37
C LYS A 182 -7.29 12.52 24.22
N LYS A 183 -8.31 11.68 24.47
CA LYS A 183 -9.43 11.48 23.53
C LYS A 183 -9.98 12.86 23.16
N ILE A 184 -9.92 13.20 21.87
CA ILE A 184 -10.69 14.32 21.34
C ILE A 184 -12.12 13.86 21.41
N GLY A 185 -12.89 14.52 22.29
CA GLY A 185 -14.30 14.16 22.52
C GLY A 185 -15.09 14.29 21.23
N VAL A 186 -15.95 13.32 20.98
CA VAL A 186 -17.07 13.36 20.07
C VAL A 186 -18.17 14.19 20.68
#